data_285bf1513e78427faf671f30fea27072
#
_entry.id   285bf1513e78427faf671f30fea27072
#
_cell.length_a   1.000
_cell.length_b   1.000
_cell.length_c   1.000
_cell.angle_alpha   90.00
_cell.angle_beta   90.00
_cell.angle_gamma   90.00
#
_symmetry.space_group_name_H-M   'P 1'
#
loop_
_entity.id
_entity.type
_entity.pdbx_description
1 polymer ?
#
loop_
_entity_poly.entity_id
_entity_poly.type
_entity_poly.pdbx_seq_one_letter_code
_entity_poly.pdbx_strand_id
1 'polypeptide(L)'
;PGHADYVKNMITGAAQMDGAILVCGATDGPMPQTREHILLSRQVGVPKIVVFLNKADLLAEDCGGVGTEEYEEMKELVEMELIDLLEQYEFPGDTPIIMGSALMALEGKDDNELGTTAVKTLVETLDSFIPEPERAVDLPFLMPIEDVFSISGRGTVVTGRVERGIVNVGDEIEIVGVKDTTKTTCTGVEMLRKL
;
A
#
# COMPACT_ATOMS: atom_id res chain seq x y z
N PRO A 1 -3.03 -0.50 10.17
CA PRO A 1 -3.93 -1.64 10.07
C PRO A 1 -3.21 -2.99 10.21
N GLY A 2 -2.37 -3.22 11.19
CA GLY A 2 -1.69 -4.49 11.41
C GLY A 2 -2.35 -5.39 12.47
N HIS A 3 -3.54 -5.02 12.97
CA HIS A 3 -4.25 -5.76 14.00
C HIS A 3 -5.54 -6.37 13.42
N ALA A 4 -5.92 -7.56 13.90
CA ALA A 4 -7.10 -8.30 13.43
C ALA A 4 -8.40 -7.47 13.42
N ASP A 5 -8.54 -6.51 14.35
CA ASP A 5 -9.71 -5.63 14.43
C ASP A 5 -9.85 -4.66 13.23
N TYR A 6 -8.79 -4.50 12.42
CA TYR A 6 -8.76 -3.58 11.28
C TYR A 6 -8.78 -4.28 9.91
N VAL A 7 -8.97 -5.61 9.88
CA VAL A 7 -8.99 -6.39 8.63
C VAL A 7 -10.02 -5.85 7.63
N LYS A 8 -11.19 -5.43 8.09
CA LYS A 8 -12.22 -4.82 7.22
C LYS A 8 -11.69 -3.56 6.50
N ASN A 9 -11.05 -2.66 7.24
CA ASN A 9 -10.48 -1.43 6.67
C ASN A 9 -9.31 -1.74 5.74
N MET A 10 -8.55 -2.79 6.03
CA MET A 10 -7.48 -3.27 5.19
C MET A 10 -8.01 -3.82 3.87
N ILE A 11 -9.08 -4.63 3.89
CA ILE A 11 -9.71 -5.16 2.68
C ILE A 11 -10.19 -4.02 1.77
N THR A 12 -10.91 -3.05 2.32
CA THR A 12 -11.43 -1.91 1.55
C THR A 12 -10.29 -1.07 0.98
N GLY A 13 -9.24 -0.80 1.77
CA GLY A 13 -8.07 -0.03 1.31
C GLY A 13 -7.23 -0.79 0.29
N ALA A 14 -6.99 -2.09 0.53
CA ALA A 14 -6.15 -2.91 -0.34
C ALA A 14 -6.74 -3.09 -1.74
N ALA A 15 -8.06 -3.18 -1.87
CA ALA A 15 -8.74 -3.26 -3.17
C ALA A 15 -8.53 -2.03 -4.08
N GLN A 16 -8.05 -0.92 -3.51
CA GLN A 16 -7.79 0.33 -4.24
C GLN A 16 -6.30 0.58 -4.53
N MET A 17 -5.41 -0.32 -4.09
CA MET A 17 -3.97 -0.13 -4.23
C MET A 17 -3.46 -0.56 -5.61
N ASP A 18 -2.63 0.29 -6.21
CA ASP A 18 -1.90 -0.01 -7.44
C ASP A 18 -0.56 -0.70 -7.13
N GLY A 19 -0.14 -0.71 -5.87
CA GLY A 19 1.01 -1.42 -5.32
C GLY A 19 1.01 -1.34 -3.80
N ALA A 20 1.86 -2.09 -3.12
CA ALA A 20 1.95 -2.09 -1.67
C ALA A 20 3.39 -2.09 -1.16
N ILE A 21 3.60 -1.47 -0.01
CA ILE A 21 4.80 -1.63 0.80
C ILE A 21 4.48 -2.61 1.94
N LEU A 22 5.15 -3.74 1.95
CA LEU A 22 5.10 -4.68 3.07
C LEU A 22 6.19 -4.31 4.06
N VAL A 23 5.80 -3.90 5.26
CA VAL A 23 6.76 -3.58 6.33
C VAL A 23 6.91 -4.77 7.27
N CYS A 24 8.12 -5.25 7.42
CA CYS A 24 8.49 -6.35 8.31
C CYS A 24 9.65 -5.92 9.22
N GLY A 25 9.72 -6.43 10.44
CA GLY A 25 10.87 -6.21 11.31
C GLY A 25 12.05 -7.09 10.90
N ALA A 26 13.24 -6.51 10.78
CA ALA A 26 14.44 -7.26 10.44
C ALA A 26 14.87 -8.24 11.55
N THR A 27 14.55 -7.91 12.82
CA THR A 27 14.83 -8.76 13.98
C THR A 27 13.86 -9.92 14.14
N ASP A 28 12.60 -9.72 13.73
CA ASP A 28 11.51 -10.67 14.00
C ASP A 28 11.20 -11.57 12.81
N GLY A 29 11.62 -11.15 11.60
CA GLY A 29 11.26 -11.82 10.36
C GLY A 29 9.74 -11.79 10.06
N PRO A 30 9.26 -12.65 9.16
CA PRO A 30 7.85 -12.69 8.78
C PRO A 30 6.99 -13.32 9.89
N MET A 31 6.24 -12.47 10.59
CA MET A 31 5.29 -12.84 11.63
C MET A 31 3.97 -13.41 11.02
N PRO A 32 3.11 -14.08 11.82
CA PRO A 32 1.80 -14.56 11.34
C PRO A 32 0.97 -13.47 10.64
N GLN A 33 0.96 -12.24 11.16
CA GLN A 33 0.27 -11.11 10.54
C GLN A 33 0.87 -10.74 9.18
N THR A 34 2.18 -10.88 9.01
CA THR A 34 2.84 -10.65 7.71
C THR A 34 2.26 -11.60 6.64
N ARG A 35 2.07 -12.88 6.99
CA ARG A 35 1.44 -13.88 6.13
C ARG A 35 0.00 -13.52 5.76
N GLU A 36 -0.79 -13.08 6.75
CA GLU A 36 -2.17 -12.63 6.52
C GLU A 36 -2.23 -11.43 5.58
N HIS A 37 -1.31 -10.48 5.74
CA HIS A 37 -1.25 -9.28 4.88
C HIS A 37 -0.87 -9.63 3.43
N ILE A 38 0.09 -10.53 3.22
CA ILE A 38 0.48 -10.99 1.89
C ILE A 38 -0.68 -11.75 1.23
N LEU A 39 -1.31 -12.69 1.95
CA LEU A 39 -2.47 -13.43 1.46
C LEU A 39 -3.59 -12.47 1.05
N LEU A 40 -3.92 -11.51 1.91
CA LEU A 40 -4.97 -10.55 1.63
C LEU A 40 -4.63 -9.67 0.43
N SER A 41 -3.40 -9.17 0.34
CA SER A 41 -2.94 -8.40 -0.81
C SER A 41 -3.09 -9.18 -2.12
N ARG A 42 -2.81 -10.48 -2.09
CA ARG A 42 -3.02 -11.36 -3.25
C ARG A 42 -4.50 -11.51 -3.61
N GLN A 43 -5.35 -11.76 -2.60
CA GLN A 43 -6.79 -11.94 -2.80
C GLN A 43 -7.51 -10.72 -3.35
N VAL A 44 -7.10 -9.52 -2.94
CA VAL A 44 -7.67 -8.26 -3.44
C VAL A 44 -7.02 -7.76 -4.74
N GLY A 45 -6.02 -8.49 -5.24
CA GLY A 45 -5.42 -8.22 -6.55
C GLY A 45 -4.37 -7.11 -6.56
N VAL A 46 -3.66 -6.87 -5.46
CA VAL A 46 -2.50 -5.96 -5.45
C VAL A 46 -1.45 -6.48 -6.44
N PRO A 47 -1.09 -5.72 -7.48
CA PRO A 47 -0.27 -6.25 -8.57
C PRO A 47 1.21 -6.43 -8.19
N LYS A 48 1.74 -5.57 -7.34
CA LYS A 48 3.16 -5.54 -6.95
C LYS A 48 3.32 -5.19 -5.48
N ILE A 49 4.31 -5.82 -4.84
CA ILE A 49 4.72 -5.53 -3.45
C ILE A 49 6.21 -5.15 -3.47
N VAL A 50 6.57 -4.16 -2.67
CA VAL A 50 7.96 -3.86 -2.30
C VAL A 50 8.08 -4.11 -0.80
N VAL A 51 9.13 -4.78 -0.35
CA VAL A 51 9.34 -5.06 1.08
C VAL A 51 10.27 -4.00 1.68
N PHE A 52 9.91 -3.50 2.85
CA PHE A 52 10.79 -2.70 3.69
C PHE A 52 11.07 -3.44 5.00
N LEU A 53 12.29 -3.97 5.13
CA LEU A 53 12.80 -4.58 6.35
C LEU A 53 13.21 -3.48 7.33
N ASN A 54 12.28 -3.13 8.21
CA ASN A 54 12.43 -2.06 9.18
C ASN A 54 13.18 -2.54 10.43
N LYS A 55 13.67 -1.60 11.24
CA LYS A 55 14.44 -1.85 12.46
C LYS A 55 15.81 -2.53 12.22
N ALA A 56 16.42 -2.25 11.07
CA ALA A 56 17.74 -2.78 10.75
C ALA A 56 18.84 -2.27 11.70
N ASP A 57 18.63 -1.13 12.32
CA ASP A 57 19.45 -0.59 13.41
C ASP A 57 19.50 -1.55 14.62
N LEU A 58 18.37 -2.10 15.04
CA LEU A 58 18.31 -3.07 16.12
C LEU A 58 18.99 -4.40 15.75
N LEU A 59 18.79 -4.88 14.53
CA LEU A 59 19.49 -6.07 14.02
C LEU A 59 21.01 -5.84 14.05
N ALA A 60 21.47 -4.66 13.64
CA ALA A 60 22.87 -4.31 13.68
C ALA A 60 23.42 -4.26 15.12
N GLU A 61 22.65 -3.73 16.07
CA GLU A 61 23.04 -3.75 17.49
C GLU A 61 23.15 -5.18 18.04
N ASP A 62 22.18 -6.04 17.73
CA ASP A 62 22.15 -7.43 18.20
C ASP A 62 23.31 -8.26 17.63
N CYS A 63 23.71 -8.01 16.38
CA CYS A 63 24.78 -8.74 15.66
C CYS A 63 26.16 -8.06 15.78
N GLY A 64 26.32 -7.06 16.62
CA GLY A 64 27.60 -6.39 16.85
C GLY A 64 28.03 -5.39 15.76
N GLY A 65 27.15 -5.03 14.85
CA GLY A 65 27.33 -3.99 13.84
C GLY A 65 27.01 -4.44 12.42
N VAL A 66 26.76 -3.47 11.56
CA VAL A 66 26.56 -3.71 10.12
C VAL A 66 27.84 -4.26 9.49
N GLY A 67 27.70 -5.30 8.64
CA GLY A 67 28.82 -5.93 7.93
C GLY A 67 29.59 -6.97 8.76
N THR A 68 29.16 -7.31 9.97
CA THR A 68 29.63 -8.51 10.67
C THR A 68 29.09 -9.76 9.98
N GLU A 69 29.79 -10.89 10.15
CA GLU A 69 29.37 -12.18 9.60
C GLU A 69 27.96 -12.54 10.10
N GLU A 70 27.70 -12.36 11.39
CA GLU A 70 26.41 -12.62 12.02
C GLU A 70 25.28 -11.71 11.46
N TYR A 71 25.59 -10.44 11.19
CA TYR A 71 24.62 -9.52 10.58
C TYR A 71 24.23 -9.95 9.17
N GLU A 72 25.22 -10.30 8.33
CA GLU A 72 24.96 -10.72 6.95
C GLU A 72 24.21 -12.06 6.90
N GLU A 73 24.56 -13.02 7.77
CA GLU A 73 23.83 -14.30 7.88
C GLU A 73 22.38 -14.09 8.29
N MET A 74 22.12 -13.27 9.30
CA MET A 74 20.74 -13.00 9.75
C MET A 74 19.93 -12.23 8.70
N LYS A 75 20.56 -11.29 8.01
CA LYS A 75 19.95 -10.56 6.91
C LYS A 75 19.52 -11.52 5.79
N GLU A 76 20.46 -12.36 5.31
CA GLU A 76 20.17 -13.33 4.25
C GLU A 76 19.07 -14.31 4.66
N LEU A 77 19.05 -14.74 5.91
CA LEU A 77 18.01 -15.64 6.42
C LEU A 77 16.62 -15.01 6.36
N VAL A 78 16.49 -13.78 6.85
CA VAL A 78 15.19 -13.07 6.86
C VAL A 78 14.73 -12.73 5.43
N GLU A 79 15.66 -12.34 4.55
CA GLU A 79 15.37 -12.08 3.14
C GLU A 79 14.88 -13.37 2.43
N MET A 80 15.55 -14.50 2.68
CA MET A 80 15.16 -15.80 2.12
C MET A 80 13.77 -16.24 2.59
N GLU A 81 13.50 -16.14 3.90
CA GLU A 81 12.17 -16.46 4.45
C GLU A 81 11.05 -15.61 3.86
N LEU A 82 11.32 -14.33 3.59
CA LEU A 82 10.35 -13.44 2.96
C LEU A 82 10.13 -13.76 1.50
N ILE A 83 11.19 -14.08 0.75
CA ILE A 83 11.08 -14.48 -0.66
C ILE A 83 10.27 -15.76 -0.77
N ASP A 84 10.60 -16.79 0.02
CA ASP A 84 9.87 -18.06 0.05
C ASP A 84 8.39 -17.83 0.36
N LEU A 85 8.11 -16.95 1.33
CA LEU A 85 6.74 -16.63 1.70
C LEU A 85 5.99 -15.89 0.59
N LEU A 86 6.62 -14.92 -0.08
CA LEU A 86 6.04 -14.18 -1.20
C LEU A 86 5.75 -15.10 -2.38
N GLU A 87 6.69 -15.99 -2.74
CA GLU A 87 6.51 -16.99 -3.79
C GLU A 87 5.38 -17.97 -3.48
N GLN A 88 5.23 -18.38 -2.22
CA GLN A 88 4.12 -19.25 -1.77
C GLN A 88 2.75 -18.63 -2.04
N TYR A 89 2.65 -17.29 -2.02
CA TYR A 89 1.44 -16.55 -2.35
C TYR A 89 1.45 -15.98 -3.77
N GLU A 90 2.28 -16.53 -4.65
CA GLU A 90 2.37 -16.19 -6.08
C GLU A 90 2.79 -14.73 -6.37
N PHE A 91 3.55 -14.11 -5.49
CA PHE A 91 4.28 -12.89 -5.81
C PHE A 91 5.63 -13.25 -6.46
N PRO A 92 6.18 -12.38 -7.34
CA PRO A 92 7.44 -12.66 -8.02
C PRO A 92 8.60 -12.81 -7.03
N GLY A 93 9.50 -13.77 -7.28
CA GLY A 93 10.72 -13.98 -6.49
C GLY A 93 11.76 -12.86 -6.63
N ASP A 94 11.58 -11.96 -7.64
CA ASP A 94 12.36 -10.75 -7.83
C ASP A 94 11.77 -9.52 -7.07
N THR A 95 10.88 -9.76 -6.14
CA THR A 95 10.30 -8.71 -5.28
C THR A 95 11.42 -7.96 -4.54
N PRO A 96 11.55 -6.63 -4.71
CA PRO A 96 12.59 -5.87 -4.05
C PRO A 96 12.42 -5.86 -2.53
N ILE A 97 13.52 -6.11 -1.82
CA ILE A 97 13.62 -6.01 -0.36
C ILE A 97 14.63 -4.91 -0.02
N ILE A 98 14.19 -3.89 0.68
CA ILE A 98 15.01 -2.79 1.14
C ILE A 98 15.13 -2.88 2.65
N MET A 99 16.36 -2.93 3.16
CA MET A 99 16.63 -2.93 4.60
C MET A 99 16.90 -1.51 5.08
N GLY A 100 16.32 -1.14 6.24
CA GLY A 100 16.52 0.17 6.80
C GLY A 100 15.88 0.37 8.18
N SER A 101 15.99 1.57 8.69
CA SER A 101 15.37 2.01 9.94
C SER A 101 14.57 3.30 9.71
N ALA A 102 13.26 3.19 9.79
CA ALA A 102 12.38 4.35 9.68
C ALA A 102 12.60 5.34 10.83
N LEU A 103 13.01 4.87 12.01
CA LEU A 103 13.33 5.73 13.15
C LEU A 103 14.57 6.57 12.87
N MET A 104 15.65 5.95 12.38
CA MET A 104 16.86 6.69 11.99
C MET A 104 16.56 7.74 10.93
N ALA A 105 15.79 7.39 9.92
CA ALA A 105 15.38 8.34 8.88
C ALA A 105 14.56 9.51 9.45
N LEU A 106 13.65 9.26 10.39
CA LEU A 106 12.84 10.29 11.06
C LEU A 106 13.71 11.24 11.89
N GLU A 107 14.75 10.72 12.52
CA GLU A 107 15.73 11.50 13.29
C GLU A 107 16.79 12.20 12.41
N GLY A 108 16.74 12.00 11.11
CA GLY A 108 17.72 12.55 10.16
C GLY A 108 19.09 11.88 10.21
N LYS A 109 19.18 10.70 10.80
CA LYS A 109 20.38 9.88 10.85
C LYS A 109 20.48 9.00 9.60
N ASP A 110 21.70 8.67 9.21
CA ASP A 110 21.95 7.83 8.03
C ASP A 110 23.20 6.95 8.18
N ASP A 111 23.47 6.51 9.41
CA ASP A 111 24.59 5.64 9.70
C ASP A 111 24.46 4.33 8.91
N ASN A 112 25.51 3.96 8.20
CA ASN A 112 25.55 2.78 7.31
C ASN A 112 24.42 2.73 6.26
N GLU A 113 23.91 3.89 5.83
CA GLU A 113 22.85 4.03 4.82
C GLU A 113 21.49 3.40 5.25
N LEU A 114 21.32 3.07 6.53
CA LEU A 114 20.10 2.44 7.04
C LEU A 114 18.96 3.43 7.31
N GLY A 115 19.23 4.73 7.36
CA GLY A 115 18.25 5.77 7.67
C GLY A 115 17.66 6.41 6.42
N THR A 116 18.03 7.65 6.18
CA THR A 116 17.49 8.49 5.10
C THR A 116 17.75 7.89 3.71
N THR A 117 18.93 7.28 3.49
CA THR A 117 19.30 6.63 2.23
C THR A 117 18.38 5.43 1.96
N ALA A 118 18.13 4.55 2.94
CA ALA A 118 17.21 3.42 2.79
C ALA A 118 15.80 3.86 2.39
N VAL A 119 15.28 4.93 3.01
CA VAL A 119 13.95 5.47 2.67
C VAL A 119 13.94 6.06 1.26
N LYS A 120 15.00 6.75 0.83
CA LYS A 120 15.11 7.23 -0.56
C LYS A 120 15.14 6.07 -1.55
N THR A 121 15.94 5.04 -1.28
CA THR A 121 15.98 3.83 -2.10
C THR A 121 14.60 3.16 -2.20
N LEU A 122 13.83 3.11 -1.09
CA LEU A 122 12.47 2.62 -1.11
C LEU A 122 11.60 3.43 -2.09
N VAL A 123 11.63 4.76 -2.02
CA VAL A 123 10.83 5.62 -2.92
C VAL A 123 11.24 5.44 -4.38
N GLU A 124 12.53 5.42 -4.68
CA GLU A 124 13.05 5.18 -6.03
C GLU A 124 12.66 3.78 -6.56
N THR A 125 12.65 2.79 -5.66
CA THR A 125 12.19 1.44 -6.01
C THR A 125 10.70 1.40 -6.30
N LEU A 126 9.88 2.13 -5.54
CA LEU A 126 8.45 2.24 -5.84
C LEU A 126 8.21 2.81 -7.23
N ASP A 127 8.92 3.90 -7.58
CA ASP A 127 8.77 4.56 -8.88
C ASP A 127 9.21 3.68 -10.05
N SER A 128 10.20 2.81 -9.84
CA SER A 128 10.74 1.94 -10.90
C SER A 128 10.07 0.58 -11.01
N PHE A 129 9.62 0.01 -9.89
CA PHE A 129 9.11 -1.36 -9.82
C PHE A 129 7.58 -1.45 -9.92
N ILE A 130 6.84 -0.48 -9.36
CA ILE A 130 5.38 -0.47 -9.45
C ILE A 130 4.98 0.21 -10.76
N PRO A 131 4.28 -0.50 -11.67
CA PRO A 131 3.88 0.08 -12.95
C PRO A 131 2.85 1.19 -12.74
N GLU A 132 2.93 2.23 -13.56
CA GLU A 132 1.88 3.24 -13.60
C GLU A 132 0.56 2.58 -14.06
N PRO A 133 -0.53 2.70 -13.28
CA PRO A 133 -1.78 2.04 -13.60
C PRO A 133 -2.42 2.63 -14.85
N GLU A 134 -2.84 1.77 -15.77
CA GLU A 134 -3.64 2.19 -16.91
C GLU A 134 -5.02 2.67 -16.44
N ARG A 135 -5.33 3.94 -16.73
CA ARG A 135 -6.62 4.54 -16.40
C ARG A 135 -7.50 4.51 -17.66
N ALA A 136 -8.61 3.79 -17.58
CA ALA A 136 -9.57 3.68 -18.69
C ALA A 136 -10.45 4.95 -18.80
N VAL A 137 -9.83 6.11 -19.09
CA VAL A 137 -10.49 7.42 -19.14
C VAL A 137 -11.49 7.56 -20.28
N ASP A 138 -11.31 6.80 -21.36
CA ASP A 138 -12.17 6.84 -22.55
C ASP A 138 -13.48 6.00 -22.39
N LEU A 139 -13.62 5.28 -21.27
CA LEU A 139 -14.82 4.53 -20.96
C LEU A 139 -15.86 5.38 -20.22
N PRO A 140 -17.14 4.99 -20.19
CA PRO A 140 -18.15 5.64 -19.38
C PRO A 140 -17.73 5.68 -17.90
N PHE A 141 -17.98 6.81 -17.24
CA PHE A 141 -17.68 7.00 -15.83
C PHE A 141 -18.29 5.89 -14.96
N LEU A 142 -17.48 5.36 -14.07
CA LEU A 142 -17.88 4.39 -13.05
C LEU A 142 -17.14 4.65 -11.74
N MET A 143 -17.88 4.80 -10.67
CA MET A 143 -17.38 4.92 -9.32
C MET A 143 -18.23 4.08 -8.37
N PRO A 144 -17.74 2.95 -7.85
CA PRO A 144 -18.38 2.22 -6.77
C PRO A 144 -18.51 3.11 -5.54
N ILE A 145 -19.71 3.16 -4.93
CA ILE A 145 -19.94 3.94 -3.71
C ILE A 145 -19.46 3.14 -2.50
N GLU A 146 -18.57 3.74 -1.71
CA GLU A 146 -18.03 3.16 -0.48
C GLU A 146 -18.78 3.70 0.76
N ASP A 147 -18.93 5.02 0.83
CA ASP A 147 -19.62 5.69 1.91
C ASP A 147 -20.55 6.79 1.40
N VAL A 148 -21.59 7.09 2.20
CA VAL A 148 -22.60 8.11 1.90
C VAL A 148 -22.76 9.05 3.10
N PHE A 149 -22.61 10.34 2.84
CA PHE A 149 -22.74 11.38 3.86
C PHE A 149 -23.79 12.40 3.46
N SER A 150 -24.55 12.91 4.45
CA SER A 150 -25.43 14.06 4.26
C SER A 150 -24.76 15.28 4.89
N ILE A 151 -24.42 16.27 4.08
CA ILE A 151 -23.73 17.48 4.52
C ILE A 151 -24.67 18.68 4.38
N SER A 152 -24.93 19.39 5.50
CA SER A 152 -25.76 20.59 5.48
C SER A 152 -25.25 21.62 4.48
N GLY A 153 -26.10 22.09 3.58
CA GLY A 153 -25.78 23.06 2.53
C GLY A 153 -25.10 22.48 1.28
N ARG A 154 -24.68 21.20 1.30
CA ARG A 154 -24.08 20.53 0.14
C ARG A 154 -24.92 19.35 -0.38
N GLY A 155 -25.84 18.83 0.43
CA GLY A 155 -26.68 17.69 0.06
C GLY A 155 -26.04 16.35 0.35
N THR A 156 -26.31 15.37 -0.50
CA THR A 156 -25.71 14.03 -0.39
C THR A 156 -24.35 14.00 -1.05
N VAL A 157 -23.33 13.57 -0.29
CA VAL A 157 -21.96 13.36 -0.75
C VAL A 157 -21.66 11.87 -0.69
N VAL A 158 -21.13 11.32 -1.76
CA VAL A 158 -20.70 9.94 -1.84
C VAL A 158 -19.18 9.89 -2.00
N THR A 159 -18.54 8.88 -1.41
CA THR A 159 -17.12 8.63 -1.60
C THR A 159 -16.91 7.31 -2.32
N GLY A 160 -15.81 7.20 -3.03
CA GLY A 160 -15.39 6.00 -3.76
C GLY A 160 -14.20 6.28 -4.64
N ARG A 161 -13.64 5.22 -5.22
CA ARG A 161 -12.60 5.33 -6.24
C ARG A 161 -13.24 5.40 -7.63
N VAL A 162 -12.80 6.33 -8.45
CA VAL A 162 -13.17 6.34 -9.87
C VAL A 162 -12.43 5.20 -10.57
N GLU A 163 -13.16 4.17 -10.96
CA GLU A 163 -12.61 2.98 -11.63
C GLU A 163 -12.30 3.26 -13.10
N ARG A 164 -13.15 4.04 -13.76
CA ARG A 164 -13.00 4.40 -15.18
C ARG A 164 -13.78 5.65 -15.53
N GLY A 165 -13.46 6.22 -16.67
CA GLY A 165 -14.10 7.42 -17.20
C GLY A 165 -13.71 8.69 -16.45
N ILE A 166 -14.38 9.77 -16.80
CA ILE A 166 -14.20 11.10 -16.23
C ILE A 166 -15.55 11.62 -15.79
N VAL A 167 -15.60 12.35 -14.68
CA VAL A 167 -16.77 13.09 -14.23
C VAL A 167 -16.40 14.54 -13.97
N ASN A 168 -17.24 15.45 -14.48
CA ASN A 168 -17.11 16.90 -14.25
C ASN A 168 -18.30 17.44 -13.47
N VAL A 169 -18.09 18.57 -12.84
CA VAL A 169 -19.21 19.31 -12.23
C VAL A 169 -20.19 19.72 -13.34
N GLY A 170 -21.46 19.40 -13.14
CA GLY A 170 -22.53 19.61 -14.11
C GLY A 170 -22.92 18.39 -14.94
N ASP A 171 -22.13 17.32 -14.91
CA ASP A 171 -22.47 16.09 -15.64
C ASP A 171 -23.69 15.39 -15.03
N GLU A 172 -24.54 14.85 -15.90
CA GLU A 172 -25.63 13.95 -15.47
C GLU A 172 -25.02 12.58 -15.17
N ILE A 173 -25.31 12.04 -14.00
CA ILE A 173 -24.85 10.72 -13.55
C ILE A 173 -26.05 9.83 -13.19
N GLU A 174 -25.87 8.54 -13.35
CA GLU A 174 -26.84 7.52 -12.95
C GLU A 174 -26.39 6.83 -11.67
N ILE A 175 -27.30 6.76 -10.68
CA ILE A 175 -27.11 5.99 -9.46
C ILE A 175 -27.75 4.62 -9.68
N VAL A 176 -26.93 3.59 -9.76
CA VAL A 176 -27.34 2.21 -10.02
C VAL A 176 -27.17 1.39 -8.75
N GLY A 177 -28.13 0.56 -8.40
CA GLY A 177 -28.08 -0.29 -7.21
C GLY A 177 -29.26 -1.25 -7.13
N VAL A 178 -29.61 -1.64 -5.88
CA VAL A 178 -30.74 -2.55 -5.62
C VAL A 178 -32.11 -1.89 -5.93
N LYS A 179 -32.19 -0.57 -5.83
CA LYS A 179 -33.37 0.21 -6.20
C LYS A 179 -33.31 0.58 -7.69
N ASP A 180 -34.45 1.06 -8.20
CA ASP A 180 -34.51 1.57 -9.56
C ASP A 180 -33.46 2.64 -9.80
N THR A 181 -32.85 2.61 -10.97
CA THR A 181 -31.83 3.58 -11.39
C THR A 181 -32.38 4.99 -11.38
N THR A 182 -31.69 5.90 -10.73
CA THR A 182 -32.04 7.31 -10.67
C THR A 182 -30.97 8.17 -11.31
N LYS A 183 -31.41 9.26 -11.95
CA LYS A 183 -30.50 10.26 -12.53
C LYS A 183 -30.38 11.47 -11.62
N THR A 184 -29.19 12.01 -11.55
CA THR A 184 -28.91 13.25 -10.81
C THR A 184 -27.76 14.00 -11.47
N THR A 185 -27.53 15.24 -11.05
CA THR A 185 -26.41 16.03 -11.55
C THR A 185 -25.28 16.06 -10.54
N CYS A 186 -24.05 15.86 -10.99
CA CYS A 186 -22.86 16.04 -10.18
C CYS A 186 -22.65 17.53 -9.89
N THR A 187 -22.89 17.97 -8.65
CA THR A 187 -22.78 19.37 -8.25
C THR A 187 -21.42 19.76 -7.72
N GLY A 188 -20.54 18.80 -7.44
CA GLY A 188 -19.17 19.04 -6.98
C GLY A 188 -18.34 17.77 -7.01
N VAL A 189 -17.04 17.94 -7.23
CA VAL A 189 -16.03 16.90 -7.17
C VAL A 189 -14.94 17.36 -6.21
N GLU A 190 -14.57 16.53 -5.27
CA GLU A 190 -13.59 16.84 -4.22
C GLU A 190 -12.58 15.70 -4.10
N MET A 191 -11.30 16.01 -4.03
CA MET A 191 -10.24 15.07 -3.71
C MET A 191 -9.38 15.64 -2.59
N LEU A 192 -9.14 14.86 -1.52
CA LEU A 192 -8.34 15.26 -0.36
C LEU A 192 -8.82 16.60 0.27
N ARG A 193 -10.13 16.83 0.32
CA ARG A 193 -10.77 18.07 0.82
C ARG A 193 -10.39 19.33 0.03
N LYS A 194 -9.96 19.19 -1.23
CA LYS A 194 -9.76 20.29 -2.17
C LYS A 194 -10.78 20.20 -3.30
N LEU A 195 -11.41 21.33 -3.58
CA LEU A 195 -12.32 21.52 -4.71
C LEU A 195 -11.52 21.61 -6.00
#